data_894ca9b0bc57e21644d71ec70a77fafd
#
_entry.id   894ca9b0bc57e21644d71ec70a77fafd
#
_cell.length_a   1.000
_cell.length_b   1.000
_cell.length_c   1.000
_cell.angle_alpha   90.00
_cell.angle_beta   90.00
_cell.angle_gamma   90.00
#
_symmetry.space_group_name_H-M   'P 1'
#
loop_
_entity.id
_entity.type
_entity.pdbx_description
1 polymer ?
#
loop_
_entity_poly.entity_id
_entity_poly.type
_entity_poly.pdbx_seq_one_letter_code
_entity_poly.pdbx_strand_id
1 'polypeptide(L)'
;MSREHWFGTNINGQDIYARTIQGTKTAFEVGLIVAILSTVIGGILGAVAGYFDRTIVDEVIMWLYGCLDAIPFYLFVAAVAFALRDQPYAMHVAMIATFWSSTCRIVRGEVIKIKSLEYVQAAKALGVGSMTIIFRHVIPNTFHILLVQGTIAFVSAIKSEVILTYLGLGVKHGVSWGTMLSESTFEVSAGIFNNFVAASSFLFLLVIAFNLFADALQDALDPKKVTAS
;
A
#
# COMPACT_ATOMS: atom_id res chain seq x y z
N MET A 1 16.08 10.63 -30.20
CA MET A 1 16.48 11.58 -29.13
C MET A 1 16.89 12.90 -29.77
N SER A 2 16.32 14.01 -29.29
CA SER A 2 16.62 15.38 -29.76
C SER A 2 16.83 16.28 -28.57
N ARG A 3 17.21 17.58 -28.81
CA ARG A 3 17.30 18.57 -27.71
C ARG A 3 15.95 18.87 -27.06
N GLU A 4 14.84 18.61 -27.75
CA GLU A 4 13.46 18.83 -27.27
C GLU A 4 12.87 17.57 -26.60
N HIS A 5 13.35 16.36 -26.96
CA HIS A 5 12.87 15.07 -26.45
C HIS A 5 14.03 14.20 -25.96
N TRP A 6 14.41 14.32 -24.72
CA TRP A 6 15.60 13.65 -24.13
C TRP A 6 15.53 12.13 -24.20
N PHE A 7 14.35 11.55 -23.98
CA PHE A 7 14.12 10.10 -24.09
C PHE A 7 13.49 9.70 -25.43
N GLY A 8 13.32 10.67 -26.35
CA GLY A 8 12.62 10.47 -27.60
C GLY A 8 11.11 10.54 -27.43
N THR A 9 10.40 10.10 -28.48
CA THR A 9 8.94 10.03 -28.52
C THR A 9 8.48 8.59 -28.68
N ASN A 10 7.28 8.27 -28.19
CA ASN A 10 6.62 7.00 -28.46
C ASN A 10 6.05 6.97 -29.90
N ILE A 11 5.45 5.85 -30.30
CA ILE A 11 4.84 5.69 -31.66
C ILE A 11 3.73 6.71 -31.95
N ASN A 12 3.14 7.32 -30.93
CA ASN A 12 2.11 8.35 -31.07
C ASN A 12 2.69 9.78 -31.09
N GLY A 13 4.03 9.93 -31.15
CA GLY A 13 4.71 11.22 -31.14
C GLY A 13 4.74 11.92 -29.78
N GLN A 14 4.36 11.27 -28.68
CA GLN A 14 4.33 11.85 -27.34
C GLN A 14 5.71 11.75 -26.68
N ASP A 15 6.12 12.81 -25.96
CA ASP A 15 7.39 12.88 -25.25
C ASP A 15 7.45 11.85 -24.11
N ILE A 16 8.39 10.92 -24.17
CA ILE A 16 8.55 9.85 -23.21
C ILE A 16 8.98 10.40 -21.83
N TYR A 17 9.88 11.41 -21.78
CA TYR A 17 10.31 12.02 -20.53
C TYR A 17 9.15 12.69 -19.79
N ALA A 18 8.36 13.50 -20.48
CA ALA A 18 7.18 14.16 -19.89
C ALA A 18 6.17 13.13 -19.37
N ARG A 19 5.92 12.06 -20.11
CA ARG A 19 5.05 10.95 -19.71
C ARG A 19 5.60 10.21 -18.47
N THR A 20 6.90 9.98 -18.42
CA THR A 20 7.53 9.30 -17.27
C THR A 20 7.36 10.11 -15.99
N ILE A 21 7.55 11.44 -16.05
CA ILE A 21 7.29 12.34 -14.92
C ILE A 21 5.81 12.35 -14.52
N GLN A 22 4.90 12.38 -15.51
CA GLN A 22 3.47 12.29 -15.23
C GLN A 22 3.11 10.95 -14.57
N GLY A 23 3.71 9.85 -15.00
CA GLY A 23 3.57 8.52 -14.39
C GLY A 23 4.02 8.50 -12.92
N THR A 24 5.06 9.25 -12.56
CA THR A 24 5.49 9.41 -11.17
C THR A 24 4.37 10.02 -10.32
N LYS A 25 3.70 11.07 -10.82
CA LYS A 25 2.58 11.70 -10.11
C LYS A 25 1.45 10.70 -9.86
N THR A 26 1.07 9.94 -10.88
CA THR A 26 0.03 8.91 -10.78
C THR A 26 0.42 7.83 -9.76
N ALA A 27 1.68 7.36 -9.79
CA ALA A 27 2.18 6.38 -8.85
C ALA A 27 2.12 6.86 -7.39
N PHE A 28 2.51 8.12 -7.13
CA PHE A 28 2.41 8.71 -5.80
C PHE A 28 0.96 8.89 -5.34
N GLU A 29 0.07 9.36 -6.19
CA GLU A 29 -1.35 9.54 -5.89
C GLU A 29 -1.99 8.22 -5.47
N VAL A 30 -1.86 7.19 -6.31
CA VAL A 30 -2.40 5.86 -6.02
C VAL A 30 -1.74 5.27 -4.78
N GLY A 31 -0.41 5.30 -4.72
CA GLY A 31 0.34 4.75 -3.60
C GLY A 31 -0.04 5.36 -2.26
N LEU A 32 -0.11 6.69 -2.16
CA LEU A 32 -0.45 7.39 -0.92
C LEU A 32 -1.89 7.14 -0.48
N ILE A 33 -2.86 7.25 -1.39
CA ILE A 33 -4.28 7.03 -1.06
C ILE A 33 -4.47 5.61 -0.52
N VAL A 34 -3.96 4.62 -1.24
CA VAL A 34 -4.11 3.21 -0.84
C VAL A 34 -3.36 2.93 0.47
N ALA A 35 -2.10 3.38 0.60
CA ALA A 35 -1.31 3.14 1.80
C ALA A 35 -1.94 3.77 3.04
N ILE A 36 -2.33 5.04 2.98
CA ILE A 36 -2.91 5.73 4.14
C ILE A 36 -4.22 5.06 4.56
N LEU A 37 -5.16 4.89 3.62
CA LEU A 37 -6.48 4.36 3.96
C LEU A 37 -6.42 2.91 4.41
N SER A 38 -5.65 2.05 3.74
CA SER A 38 -5.52 0.65 4.15
C SER A 38 -4.80 0.50 5.50
N THR A 39 -3.77 1.31 5.76
CA THR A 39 -3.05 1.29 7.04
C THR A 39 -3.93 1.78 8.19
N VAL A 40 -4.70 2.84 7.99
CA VAL A 40 -5.64 3.35 9.00
C VAL A 40 -6.72 2.32 9.30
N ILE A 41 -7.37 1.77 8.28
CA ILE A 41 -8.42 0.74 8.44
C ILE A 41 -7.84 -0.50 9.13
N GLY A 42 -6.72 -1.01 8.62
CA GLY A 42 -6.05 -2.18 9.18
C GLY A 42 -5.55 -1.95 10.61
N GLY A 43 -5.03 -0.76 10.90
CA GLY A 43 -4.59 -0.36 12.23
C GLY A 43 -5.74 -0.34 13.25
N ILE A 44 -6.86 0.28 12.91
CA ILE A 44 -8.05 0.34 13.77
C ILE A 44 -8.63 -1.07 14.00
N LEU A 45 -8.88 -1.81 12.92
CA LEU A 45 -9.45 -3.16 13.02
C LEU A 45 -8.50 -4.12 13.75
N GLY A 46 -7.19 -4.03 13.49
CA GLY A 46 -6.19 -4.82 14.19
C GLY A 46 -6.09 -4.48 15.66
N ALA A 47 -6.18 -3.19 16.03
CA ALA A 47 -6.18 -2.77 17.41
C ALA A 47 -7.43 -3.25 18.17
N VAL A 48 -8.60 -3.16 17.53
CA VAL A 48 -9.86 -3.66 18.11
C VAL A 48 -9.81 -5.19 18.25
N ALA A 49 -9.45 -5.92 17.21
CA ALA A 49 -9.34 -7.38 17.24
C ALA A 49 -8.33 -7.86 18.30
N GLY A 50 -7.15 -7.23 18.38
CA GLY A 50 -6.12 -7.58 19.36
C GLY A 50 -6.52 -7.27 20.79
N TYR A 51 -7.21 -6.14 21.04
CA TYR A 51 -7.69 -5.81 22.38
C TYR A 51 -8.79 -6.76 22.86
N PHE A 52 -9.73 -7.10 21.98
CA PHE A 52 -10.82 -8.04 22.24
C PHE A 52 -10.50 -9.47 21.79
N ASP A 53 -9.21 -9.89 21.83
CA ASP A 53 -8.83 -11.23 21.39
C ASP A 53 -9.65 -12.33 22.08
N ARG A 54 -9.93 -13.41 21.32
CA ARG A 54 -10.76 -14.54 21.75
C ARG A 54 -12.22 -14.16 22.11
N THR A 55 -12.72 -13.08 21.56
CA THR A 55 -14.14 -12.73 21.62
C THR A 55 -14.76 -12.77 20.22
N ILE A 56 -16.09 -12.68 20.15
CA ILE A 56 -16.81 -12.63 18.86
C ILE A 56 -16.32 -11.48 17.97
N VAL A 57 -15.90 -10.35 18.54
CA VAL A 57 -15.37 -9.20 17.79
C VAL A 57 -14.08 -9.58 17.05
N ASP A 58 -13.17 -10.24 17.73
CA ASP A 58 -11.94 -10.76 17.15
C ASP A 58 -12.24 -11.81 16.06
N GLU A 59 -13.10 -12.77 16.38
CA GLU A 59 -13.47 -13.86 15.46
C GLU A 59 -14.08 -13.34 14.15
N VAL A 60 -14.98 -12.34 14.23
CA VAL A 60 -15.61 -11.73 13.04
C VAL A 60 -14.57 -11.01 12.18
N ILE A 61 -13.68 -10.21 12.79
CA ILE A 61 -12.64 -9.49 12.05
C ILE A 61 -11.67 -10.49 11.40
N MET A 62 -11.27 -11.54 12.12
CA MET A 62 -10.36 -12.55 11.61
C MET A 62 -11.01 -13.47 10.58
N TRP A 63 -12.32 -13.72 10.68
CA TRP A 63 -13.07 -14.41 9.65
C TRP A 63 -13.11 -13.59 8.35
N LEU A 64 -13.43 -12.28 8.43
CA LEU A 64 -13.41 -11.39 7.27
C LEU A 64 -12.01 -11.33 6.62
N TYR A 65 -10.95 -11.21 7.45
CA TYR A 65 -9.57 -11.32 7.00
C TYR A 65 -9.36 -12.63 6.22
N GLY A 66 -9.73 -13.78 6.79
CA GLY A 66 -9.53 -15.09 6.19
C GLY A 66 -10.29 -15.26 4.86
N CYS A 67 -11.51 -14.71 4.75
CA CYS A 67 -12.26 -14.70 3.50
C CYS A 67 -11.54 -13.93 2.38
N LEU A 68 -10.96 -12.77 2.70
CA LEU A 68 -10.23 -11.97 1.73
C LEU A 68 -8.87 -12.61 1.36
N ASP A 69 -8.16 -13.15 2.34
CA ASP A 69 -6.85 -13.78 2.15
C ASP A 69 -6.93 -15.09 1.35
N ALA A 70 -8.09 -15.77 1.37
CA ALA A 70 -8.33 -16.97 0.57
C ALA A 70 -8.47 -16.69 -0.94
N ILE A 71 -8.76 -15.45 -1.33
CA ILE A 71 -8.93 -15.08 -2.74
C ILE A 71 -7.60 -14.56 -3.27
N PRO A 72 -7.08 -15.07 -4.41
CA PRO A 72 -5.87 -14.52 -5.02
C PRO A 72 -6.01 -13.01 -5.26
N PHE A 73 -5.08 -12.23 -4.71
CA PHE A 73 -5.13 -10.77 -4.68
C PHE A 73 -5.53 -10.12 -6.02
N TYR A 74 -4.81 -10.43 -7.10
CA TYR A 74 -5.08 -9.82 -8.41
C TYR A 74 -6.44 -10.21 -8.98
N LEU A 75 -6.95 -11.41 -8.69
CA LEU A 75 -8.29 -11.82 -9.11
C LEU A 75 -9.37 -11.05 -8.37
N PHE A 76 -9.22 -10.84 -7.06
CA PHE A 76 -10.15 -10.03 -6.28
C PHE A 76 -10.16 -8.57 -6.76
N VAL A 77 -8.99 -7.95 -6.90
CA VAL A 77 -8.89 -6.57 -7.36
C VAL A 77 -9.45 -6.42 -8.77
N ALA A 78 -9.17 -7.37 -9.68
CA ALA A 78 -9.73 -7.37 -11.02
C ALA A 78 -11.25 -7.47 -11.01
N ALA A 79 -11.82 -8.36 -10.19
CA ALA A 79 -13.27 -8.53 -10.06
C ALA A 79 -13.96 -7.25 -9.54
N VAL A 80 -13.40 -6.63 -8.50
CA VAL A 80 -13.92 -5.38 -7.93
C VAL A 80 -13.75 -4.21 -8.92
N ALA A 81 -12.58 -4.09 -9.57
CA ALA A 81 -12.33 -3.07 -10.58
C ALA A 81 -13.27 -3.22 -11.78
N PHE A 82 -13.59 -4.46 -12.18
CA PHE A 82 -14.56 -4.73 -13.23
C PHE A 82 -16.00 -4.40 -12.81
N ALA A 83 -16.39 -4.78 -11.59
CA ALA A 83 -17.72 -4.49 -11.05
C ALA A 83 -17.96 -2.97 -10.91
N LEU A 84 -16.93 -2.21 -10.58
CA LEU A 84 -16.95 -0.76 -10.42
C LEU A 84 -16.36 -0.02 -11.63
N ARG A 85 -16.33 -0.65 -12.80
CA ARG A 85 -15.60 -0.15 -13.99
C ARG A 85 -15.94 1.27 -14.42
N ASP A 86 -17.15 1.75 -14.09
CA ASP A 86 -17.61 3.09 -14.46
C ASP A 86 -17.21 4.16 -13.44
N GLN A 87 -16.60 3.75 -12.32
CA GLN A 87 -16.14 4.64 -11.27
C GLN A 87 -14.65 4.95 -11.42
N PRO A 88 -14.23 6.22 -11.30
CA PRO A 88 -12.82 6.61 -11.48
C PRO A 88 -11.88 6.00 -10.41
N TYR A 89 -12.42 5.68 -9.23
CA TYR A 89 -11.64 5.17 -8.09
C TYR A 89 -11.78 3.65 -7.89
N ALA A 90 -12.32 2.91 -8.87
CA ALA A 90 -12.57 1.47 -8.75
C ALA A 90 -11.32 0.69 -8.28
N MET A 91 -10.17 0.95 -8.88
CA MET A 91 -8.90 0.31 -8.53
C MET A 91 -8.46 0.67 -7.10
N HIS A 92 -8.59 1.93 -6.68
CA HIS A 92 -8.23 2.36 -5.31
C HIS A 92 -9.07 1.62 -4.28
N VAL A 93 -10.41 1.59 -4.47
CA VAL A 93 -11.33 0.88 -3.57
C VAL A 93 -10.98 -0.60 -3.49
N ALA A 94 -10.71 -1.24 -4.63
CA ALA A 94 -10.33 -2.65 -4.69
C ALA A 94 -9.04 -2.94 -3.91
N MET A 95 -8.01 -2.12 -4.08
CA MET A 95 -6.74 -2.28 -3.36
C MET A 95 -6.87 -1.97 -1.86
N ILE A 96 -7.62 -0.94 -1.48
CA ILE A 96 -7.87 -0.61 -0.07
C ILE A 96 -8.62 -1.76 0.61
N ALA A 97 -9.62 -2.33 -0.07
CA ALA A 97 -10.41 -3.46 0.43
C ALA A 97 -9.59 -4.73 0.69
N THR A 98 -8.38 -4.83 0.15
CA THR A 98 -7.50 -5.98 0.37
C THR A 98 -6.30 -5.67 1.26
N PHE A 99 -5.65 -4.50 1.10
CA PHE A 99 -4.39 -4.19 1.78
C PHE A 99 -4.51 -3.97 3.28
N TRP A 100 -5.71 -3.57 3.79
CA TRP A 100 -5.93 -3.42 5.22
C TRP A 100 -5.69 -4.73 6.00
N SER A 101 -5.91 -5.88 5.36
CA SER A 101 -5.84 -7.20 5.99
C SER A 101 -4.43 -7.51 6.54
N SER A 102 -3.38 -7.20 5.79
CA SER A 102 -1.99 -7.40 6.20
C SER A 102 -1.65 -6.57 7.44
N THR A 103 -1.98 -5.27 7.42
CA THR A 103 -1.76 -4.36 8.55
C THR A 103 -2.58 -4.79 9.78
N CYS A 104 -3.83 -5.20 9.58
CA CYS A 104 -4.71 -5.67 10.65
C CYS A 104 -4.10 -6.85 11.40
N ARG A 105 -3.61 -7.85 10.69
CA ARG A 105 -2.99 -9.04 11.28
C ARG A 105 -1.76 -8.70 12.12
N ILE A 106 -0.88 -7.84 11.62
CA ILE A 106 0.36 -7.46 12.30
C ILE A 106 0.04 -6.64 13.55
N VAL A 107 -0.82 -5.63 13.43
CA VAL A 107 -1.23 -4.78 14.55
C VAL A 107 -1.96 -5.59 15.60
N ARG A 108 -2.85 -6.51 15.22
CA ARG A 108 -3.52 -7.42 16.17
C ARG A 108 -2.50 -8.19 17.01
N GLY A 109 -1.48 -8.77 16.39
CA GLY A 109 -0.44 -9.52 17.10
C GLY A 109 0.31 -8.67 18.12
N GLU A 110 0.62 -7.43 17.79
CA GLU A 110 1.29 -6.51 18.71
C GLU A 110 0.38 -6.03 19.83
N VAL A 111 -0.87 -5.71 19.54
CA VAL A 111 -1.85 -5.27 20.53
C VAL A 111 -2.13 -6.35 21.59
N ILE A 112 -2.11 -7.63 21.22
CA ILE A 112 -2.21 -8.74 22.17
C ILE A 112 -1.07 -8.69 23.21
N LYS A 113 0.14 -8.30 22.81
CA LYS A 113 1.28 -8.12 23.71
C LYS A 113 1.11 -6.85 24.54
N ILE A 114 0.78 -5.72 23.92
CA ILE A 114 0.63 -4.42 24.59
C ILE A 114 -0.44 -4.47 25.68
N LYS A 115 -1.57 -5.13 25.44
CA LYS A 115 -2.66 -5.20 26.42
C LYS A 115 -2.29 -5.94 27.71
N SER A 116 -1.23 -6.76 27.70
CA SER A 116 -0.73 -7.45 28.88
C SER A 116 0.24 -6.62 29.72
N LEU A 117 0.67 -5.44 29.24
CA LEU A 117 1.58 -4.57 29.95
C LEU A 117 0.92 -3.93 31.19
N GLU A 118 1.71 -3.73 32.24
CA GLU A 118 1.24 -3.27 33.54
C GLU A 118 0.44 -1.97 33.51
N TYR A 119 0.88 -0.98 32.71
CA TYR A 119 0.18 0.31 32.59
C TYR A 119 -1.21 0.18 31.96
N VAL A 120 -1.40 -0.78 31.02
CA VAL A 120 -2.71 -1.06 30.42
C VAL A 120 -3.61 -1.76 31.40
N GLN A 121 -3.06 -2.72 32.16
CA GLN A 121 -3.80 -3.42 33.21
C GLN A 121 -4.20 -2.48 34.38
N ALA A 122 -3.31 -1.55 34.74
CA ALA A 122 -3.63 -0.52 35.72
C ALA A 122 -4.77 0.40 35.25
N ALA A 123 -4.73 0.86 34.02
CA ALA A 123 -5.81 1.67 33.46
C ALA A 123 -7.16 0.91 33.47
N LYS A 124 -7.13 -0.39 33.13
CA LYS A 124 -8.32 -1.24 33.20
C LYS A 124 -8.83 -1.42 34.61
N ALA A 125 -7.94 -1.62 35.60
CA ALA A 125 -8.30 -1.74 37.01
C ALA A 125 -8.90 -0.44 37.60
N LEU A 126 -8.49 0.72 37.09
CA LEU A 126 -9.07 2.03 37.40
C LEU A 126 -10.42 2.30 36.70
N GLY A 127 -10.96 1.33 35.93
CA GLY A 127 -12.25 1.46 35.28
C GLY A 127 -12.25 2.28 33.98
N VAL A 128 -11.08 2.53 33.37
CA VAL A 128 -11.00 3.22 32.11
C VAL A 128 -11.68 2.37 31.00
N GLY A 129 -12.58 2.98 30.24
CA GLY A 129 -13.33 2.28 29.20
C GLY A 129 -12.43 1.74 28.08
N SER A 130 -12.78 0.58 27.52
CA SER A 130 -11.99 -0.15 26.52
C SER A 130 -11.61 0.69 25.31
N MET A 131 -12.54 1.49 24.76
CA MET A 131 -12.25 2.36 23.61
C MET A 131 -11.22 3.44 23.96
N THR A 132 -11.30 4.01 25.15
CA THR A 132 -10.29 4.98 25.63
C THR A 132 -8.92 4.33 25.73
N ILE A 133 -8.85 3.09 26.22
CA ILE A 133 -7.59 2.34 26.30
C ILE A 133 -7.03 2.10 24.89
N ILE A 134 -7.87 1.65 23.95
CA ILE A 134 -7.44 1.40 22.57
C ILE A 134 -6.86 2.67 21.94
N PHE A 135 -7.61 3.77 21.94
CA PHE A 135 -7.21 4.98 21.22
C PHE A 135 -6.13 5.79 21.92
N ARG A 136 -6.06 5.77 23.25
CA ARG A 136 -5.14 6.60 24.04
C ARG A 136 -3.87 5.88 24.50
N HIS A 137 -3.93 4.55 24.64
CA HIS A 137 -2.81 3.76 25.14
C HIS A 137 -2.29 2.74 24.15
N VAL A 138 -3.14 2.11 23.35
CA VAL A 138 -2.74 1.02 22.46
C VAL A 138 -2.28 1.55 21.10
N ILE A 139 -3.14 2.27 20.37
CA ILE A 139 -2.83 2.76 19.03
C ILE A 139 -1.57 3.66 19.00
N PRO A 140 -1.36 4.61 19.91
CA PRO A 140 -0.13 5.40 19.92
C PRO A 140 1.13 4.56 20.09
N ASN A 141 1.05 3.47 20.86
CA ASN A 141 2.18 2.55 21.05
C ASN A 141 2.43 1.61 19.86
N THR A 142 1.47 1.47 18.95
CA THR A 142 1.64 0.73 17.68
C THR A 142 2.02 1.64 16.50
N PHE A 143 2.16 2.94 16.72
CA PHE A 143 2.34 3.91 15.64
C PHE A 143 3.59 3.65 14.79
N HIS A 144 4.68 3.20 15.40
CA HIS A 144 5.90 2.80 14.70
C HIS A 144 5.64 1.65 13.70
N ILE A 145 4.82 0.67 14.09
CA ILE A 145 4.42 -0.43 13.20
C ILE A 145 3.55 0.08 12.06
N LEU A 146 2.61 0.99 12.36
CA LEU A 146 1.75 1.58 11.32
C LEU A 146 2.56 2.37 10.28
N LEU A 147 3.59 3.10 10.70
CA LEU A 147 4.48 3.80 9.77
C LEU A 147 5.21 2.83 8.84
N VAL A 148 5.79 1.77 9.39
CA VAL A 148 6.48 0.75 8.58
C VAL A 148 5.49 0.04 7.64
N GLN A 149 4.31 -0.36 8.14
CA GLN A 149 3.29 -0.99 7.30
C GLN A 149 2.78 -0.05 6.20
N GLY A 150 2.66 1.24 6.49
CA GLY A 150 2.28 2.25 5.50
C GLY A 150 3.30 2.37 4.36
N THR A 151 4.60 2.33 4.65
CA THR A 151 5.64 2.35 3.60
C THR A 151 5.63 1.09 2.74
N ILE A 152 5.43 -0.08 3.36
CA ILE A 152 5.30 -1.36 2.64
C ILE A 152 4.04 -1.35 1.76
N ALA A 153 2.91 -0.87 2.29
CA ALA A 153 1.66 -0.74 1.55
C ALA A 153 1.80 0.21 0.36
N PHE A 154 2.52 1.34 0.53
CA PHE A 154 2.79 2.31 -0.54
C PHE A 154 3.51 1.67 -1.72
N VAL A 155 4.64 1.00 -1.48
CA VAL A 155 5.41 0.33 -2.53
C VAL A 155 4.59 -0.78 -3.20
N SER A 156 3.83 -1.54 -2.40
CA SER A 156 2.98 -2.62 -2.90
C SER A 156 1.83 -2.09 -3.76
N ALA A 157 1.23 -0.95 -3.39
CA ALA A 157 0.17 -0.31 -4.15
C ALA A 157 0.67 0.17 -5.52
N ILE A 158 1.86 0.79 -5.58
CA ILE A 158 2.46 1.23 -6.84
C ILE A 158 2.72 0.04 -7.77
N LYS A 159 3.34 -1.03 -7.26
CA LYS A 159 3.58 -2.24 -8.06
C LYS A 159 2.29 -2.85 -8.57
N SER A 160 1.26 -2.90 -7.75
CA SER A 160 -0.06 -3.43 -8.12
C SER A 160 -0.77 -2.54 -9.14
N GLU A 161 -0.67 -1.21 -8.99
CA GLU A 161 -1.19 -0.25 -9.98
C GLU A 161 -0.58 -0.52 -11.37
N VAL A 162 0.76 -0.61 -11.44
CA VAL A 162 1.46 -0.84 -12.70
C VAL A 162 1.00 -2.15 -13.35
N ILE A 163 0.88 -3.24 -12.59
CA ILE A 163 0.42 -4.54 -13.11
C ILE A 163 -1.04 -4.46 -13.59
N LEU A 164 -1.93 -3.89 -12.77
CA LEU A 164 -3.34 -3.78 -13.11
C LEU A 164 -3.57 -2.89 -14.33
N THR A 165 -2.86 -1.77 -14.41
CA THR A 165 -2.92 -0.86 -15.55
C THR A 165 -2.34 -1.50 -16.81
N TYR A 166 -1.23 -2.23 -16.70
CA TYR A 166 -0.68 -3.02 -17.80
C TYR A 166 -1.70 -4.04 -18.35
N LEU A 167 -2.49 -4.66 -17.46
CA LEU A 167 -3.56 -5.60 -17.83
C LEU A 167 -4.87 -4.90 -18.30
N GLY A 168 -4.90 -3.58 -18.37
CA GLY A 168 -6.08 -2.81 -18.79
C GLY A 168 -7.16 -2.63 -17.71
N LEU A 169 -6.85 -2.95 -16.44
CA LEU A 169 -7.77 -2.88 -15.30
C LEU A 169 -7.51 -1.68 -14.39
N GLY A 170 -6.49 -0.87 -14.70
CA GLY A 170 -6.02 0.21 -13.86
C GLY A 170 -6.54 1.60 -14.26
N VAL A 171 -5.63 2.56 -14.30
CA VAL A 171 -5.93 3.97 -14.61
C VAL A 171 -6.51 4.12 -16.00
N LYS A 172 -7.75 4.63 -16.10
CA LYS A 172 -8.46 4.80 -17.37
C LYS A 172 -8.14 6.11 -18.07
N HIS A 173 -7.82 7.13 -17.32
CA HIS A 173 -7.53 8.46 -17.83
C HIS A 173 -6.20 8.95 -17.25
N GLY A 174 -5.31 9.38 -18.13
CA GLY A 174 -3.98 9.87 -17.77
C GLY A 174 -2.85 8.92 -18.12
N VAL A 175 -1.66 9.26 -17.67
CA VAL A 175 -0.44 8.51 -17.91
C VAL A 175 0.01 7.86 -16.61
N SER A 176 0.31 6.57 -16.66
CA SER A 176 1.01 5.85 -15.60
C SER A 176 2.16 5.04 -16.20
N TRP A 177 3.05 4.56 -15.38
CA TRP A 177 4.09 3.64 -15.86
C TRP A 177 3.48 2.33 -16.39
N GLY A 178 2.34 1.89 -15.83
CA GLY A 178 1.59 0.74 -16.33
C GLY A 178 1.07 0.94 -17.75
N THR A 179 0.51 2.13 -18.07
CA THR A 179 0.09 2.46 -19.45
C THR A 179 1.28 2.53 -20.40
N MET A 180 2.40 3.13 -19.97
CA MET A 180 3.62 3.20 -20.77
C MET A 180 4.18 1.80 -21.07
N LEU A 181 4.21 0.90 -20.09
CA LEU A 181 4.65 -0.48 -20.26
C LEU A 181 3.71 -1.27 -21.19
N SER A 182 2.40 -1.08 -21.09
CA SER A 182 1.42 -1.72 -21.96
C SER A 182 1.61 -1.30 -23.42
N GLU A 183 1.75 0.01 -23.68
CA GLU A 183 2.03 0.56 -25.00
C GLU A 183 3.38 0.07 -25.54
N SER A 184 4.40 -0.03 -24.69
CA SER A 184 5.75 -0.45 -25.07
C SER A 184 5.83 -1.88 -25.60
N THR A 185 4.83 -2.72 -25.34
CA THR A 185 4.79 -4.11 -25.84
C THR A 185 4.89 -4.16 -27.36
N PHE A 186 4.17 -3.28 -28.05
CA PHE A 186 4.25 -3.17 -29.53
C PHE A 186 5.54 -2.52 -29.98
N GLU A 187 6.03 -1.51 -29.26
CA GLU A 187 7.26 -0.79 -29.58
C GLU A 187 8.49 -1.72 -29.48
N VAL A 188 8.58 -2.52 -28.44
CA VAL A 188 9.64 -3.51 -28.22
C VAL A 188 9.66 -4.55 -29.36
N SER A 189 8.48 -4.99 -29.82
CA SER A 189 8.36 -5.90 -30.95
C SER A 189 8.90 -5.28 -32.28
N ALA A 190 8.87 -3.96 -32.39
CA ALA A 190 9.42 -3.19 -33.47
C ALA A 190 10.90 -2.78 -33.27
N GLY A 191 11.54 -3.20 -32.16
CA GLY A 191 12.92 -2.85 -31.80
C GLY A 191 13.09 -1.48 -31.16
N ILE A 192 12.00 -0.85 -30.69
CA ILE A 192 12.02 0.47 -30.01
C ILE A 192 11.86 0.25 -28.50
N PHE A 193 12.90 0.55 -27.72
CA PHE A 193 12.96 0.24 -26.30
C PHE A 193 12.80 1.46 -25.36
N ASN A 194 12.79 2.68 -25.92
CA ASN A 194 12.88 3.92 -25.13
C ASN A 194 11.78 4.05 -24.09
N ASN A 195 10.52 3.77 -24.46
CA ASN A 195 9.35 3.85 -23.58
C ASN A 195 9.42 2.80 -22.47
N PHE A 196 9.75 1.56 -22.81
CA PHE A 196 9.95 0.46 -21.87
C PHE A 196 11.06 0.76 -20.86
N VAL A 197 12.24 1.17 -21.34
CA VAL A 197 13.40 1.46 -20.49
C VAL A 197 13.11 2.64 -19.56
N ALA A 198 12.48 3.71 -20.05
CA ALA A 198 12.13 4.86 -19.24
C ALA A 198 11.17 4.51 -18.11
N ALA A 199 10.02 3.87 -18.42
CA ALA A 199 9.03 3.49 -17.42
C ALA A 199 9.60 2.51 -16.39
N SER A 200 10.31 1.47 -16.86
CA SER A 200 10.93 0.46 -15.97
C SER A 200 11.99 1.05 -15.06
N SER A 201 12.83 1.96 -15.58
CA SER A 201 13.90 2.58 -14.78
C SER A 201 13.35 3.47 -13.68
N PHE A 202 12.33 4.28 -13.96
CA PHE A 202 11.72 5.14 -12.94
C PHE A 202 10.96 4.33 -11.89
N LEU A 203 10.22 3.29 -12.29
CA LEU A 203 9.59 2.36 -11.37
C LEU A 203 10.64 1.69 -10.45
N PHE A 204 11.73 1.18 -11.03
CA PHE A 204 12.80 0.53 -10.30
C PHE A 204 13.46 1.46 -9.28
N LEU A 205 13.83 2.69 -9.72
CA LEU A 205 14.44 3.69 -8.84
C LEU A 205 13.51 4.08 -7.69
N LEU A 206 12.22 4.28 -7.97
CA LEU A 206 11.25 4.61 -6.93
C LEU A 206 11.10 3.47 -5.93
N VAL A 207 10.95 2.23 -6.40
CA VAL A 207 10.80 1.06 -5.53
C VAL A 207 12.03 0.88 -4.64
N ILE A 208 13.24 1.00 -5.19
CA ILE A 208 14.48 0.93 -4.39
C ILE A 208 14.53 2.05 -3.36
N ALA A 209 14.28 3.30 -3.78
CA ALA A 209 14.34 4.44 -2.87
C ALA A 209 13.39 4.28 -1.68
N PHE A 210 12.16 3.82 -1.93
CA PHE A 210 11.19 3.58 -0.86
C PHE A 210 11.50 2.35 -0.02
N ASN A 211 12.07 1.29 -0.58
CA ASN A 211 12.52 0.15 0.23
C ASN A 211 13.67 0.57 1.18
N LEU A 212 14.67 1.29 0.67
CA LEU A 212 15.74 1.82 1.52
C LEU A 212 15.20 2.78 2.59
N PHE A 213 14.22 3.62 2.24
CA PHE A 213 13.56 4.48 3.21
C PHE A 213 12.78 3.67 4.27
N ALA A 214 12.05 2.62 3.87
CA ALA A 214 11.33 1.74 4.77
C ALA A 214 12.27 1.02 5.74
N ASP A 215 13.41 0.51 5.25
CA ASP A 215 14.42 -0.14 6.07
C ASP A 215 15.05 0.84 7.07
N ALA A 216 15.42 2.03 6.63
CA ALA A 216 15.96 3.09 7.50
C ALA A 216 14.92 3.54 8.54
N LEU A 217 13.65 3.65 8.17
CA LEU A 217 12.57 3.99 9.08
C LEU A 217 12.36 2.90 10.13
N GLN A 218 12.35 1.64 9.71
CA GLN A 218 12.24 0.50 10.62
C GLN A 218 13.41 0.47 11.60
N ASP A 219 14.62 0.68 11.14
CA ASP A 219 15.83 0.71 11.96
C ASP A 219 15.82 1.85 12.98
N ALA A 220 15.35 3.03 12.59
CA ALA A 220 15.23 4.20 13.45
C ALA A 220 14.13 4.06 14.51
N LEU A 221 13.10 3.28 14.23
CA LEU A 221 11.94 3.07 15.11
C LEU A 221 12.06 1.80 15.96
N ASP A 222 13.12 0.99 15.82
CA ASP A 222 13.32 -0.24 16.61
C ASP A 222 13.72 0.12 18.05
N PRO A 223 12.84 -0.15 19.06
CA PRO A 223 13.12 0.19 20.45
C PRO A 223 14.37 -0.51 21.02
N LYS A 224 14.77 -1.64 20.45
CA LYS A 224 15.93 -2.41 20.92
C LYS A 224 17.25 -1.75 20.57
N LYS A 225 17.31 -0.95 19.51
CA LYS A 225 18.52 -0.20 19.13
C LYS A 225 18.68 1.09 19.93
N VAL A 226 17.58 1.70 20.37
CA VAL A 226 17.59 2.95 21.16
C VAL A 226 18.11 2.72 22.59
N THR A 227 17.94 1.51 23.14
CA THR A 227 18.43 1.18 24.51
C THR A 227 19.87 0.66 24.54
N ALA A 228 20.52 0.45 23.39
CA ALA A 228 21.89 -0.06 23.28
C ALA A 228 22.95 1.04 23.00
N SER A 229 22.53 2.28 22.85
CA SER A 229 23.38 3.49 22.70
C SER A 229 23.34 4.32 23.99
#